data_7284f12e38e5723e4ed9cefb4756b1c4
#
_entry.id   7284f12e38e5723e4ed9cefb4756b1c4
#
_cell.length_a   1.000
_cell.length_b   1.000
_cell.length_c   1.000
_cell.angle_alpha   90.00
_cell.angle_beta   90.00
_cell.angle_gamma   90.00
#
_symmetry.space_group_name_H-M   'P 1'
#
loop_
_entity.id
_entity.type
_entity.pdbx_description
1 polymer ?
#
loop_
_entity_poly.entity_id
_entity_poly.type
_entity_poly.pdbx_seq_one_letter_code
_entity_poly.pdbx_strand_id
1 'polypeptide(L)'
;MIRFTSLCLFLIISFGFSQENELVEVETNDGNIFLGEIVEESSSGYRLKTQDGIIISIPTESVKKINMIETAFVKGQVWRADPNKSMYLFAPSAFPIEEDKSYCRDFCLVFPSYNRGFGNNFSLQAGAFVFPGMPLDLVPIVLSGKFSFPKVGFARLASGIMYVSFPAEDNSFGAGFTFGTATFGDRFTHFSATLGWGYVRNDLDWEVAEKPILALSGNKRISNSFAVVAEYWLPPGVEDPSDLPLAISARFIGRRIAVDVGGFFSKDMEGIPLPLINFTYHMK
;
A
#
# COMPACT_ATOMS: atom_id res chain seq x y z
N MET A 1 27.40 2.15 -20.57
CA MET A 1 26.22 1.27 -20.41
C MET A 1 26.17 0.81 -18.96
N ILE A 2 25.48 1.55 -18.09
CA ILE A 2 25.26 1.15 -16.68
C ILE A 2 24.20 0.06 -16.74
N ARG A 3 24.57 -1.14 -16.32
CA ARG A 3 23.66 -2.30 -16.36
C ARG A 3 22.47 -2.02 -15.47
N PHE A 4 21.25 -2.12 -16.01
CA PHE A 4 19.97 -1.93 -15.34
C PHE A 4 19.85 -2.78 -14.05
N THR A 5 20.49 -3.94 -14.00
CA THR A 5 20.61 -4.82 -12.84
C THR A 5 21.30 -4.15 -11.63
N SER A 6 22.23 -3.21 -11.85
CA SER A 6 22.87 -2.49 -10.74
C SER A 6 21.97 -1.42 -10.11
N LEU A 7 21.03 -0.85 -10.86
CA LEU A 7 20.11 0.17 -10.32
C LEU A 7 19.06 -0.44 -9.37
N CYS A 8 18.55 -1.62 -9.70
CA CYS A 8 17.63 -2.34 -8.82
C CYS A 8 18.30 -2.81 -7.51
N LEU A 9 19.56 -3.24 -7.58
CA LEU A 9 20.32 -3.65 -6.41
C LEU A 9 20.68 -2.45 -5.50
N PHE A 10 20.93 -1.28 -6.07
CA PHE A 10 21.24 -0.06 -5.29
C PHE A 10 20.01 0.50 -4.54
N LEU A 11 18.80 0.34 -5.08
CA LEU A 11 17.56 0.71 -4.40
C LEU A 11 17.28 -0.19 -3.18
N ILE A 12 17.65 -1.46 -3.23
CA ILE A 12 17.45 -2.41 -2.13
C ILE A 12 18.42 -2.16 -0.96
N ILE A 13 19.66 -1.75 -1.24
CA ILE A 13 20.71 -1.55 -0.20
C ILE A 13 20.46 -0.30 0.66
N SER A 14 19.63 0.65 0.20
CA SER A 14 19.33 1.89 0.94
C SER A 14 18.15 1.79 1.91
N PHE A 15 17.53 0.62 2.08
CA PHE A 15 16.48 0.40 3.09
C PHE A 15 17.13 0.19 4.46
N GLY A 16 17.57 1.27 5.09
CA GLY A 16 17.81 1.26 6.52
C GLY A 16 16.47 1.08 7.22
N PHE A 17 16.24 -0.09 7.83
CA PHE A 17 15.08 -0.32 8.67
C PHE A 17 15.19 0.59 9.90
N SER A 18 14.38 1.64 9.92
CA SER A 18 14.16 2.41 11.13
C SER A 18 13.20 1.62 12.01
N GLN A 19 13.54 1.42 13.27
CA GLN A 19 12.61 0.86 14.25
C GLN A 19 11.48 1.87 14.41
N GLU A 20 10.26 1.48 14.03
CA GLU A 20 9.07 2.33 14.09
C GLU A 20 8.59 2.35 15.52
N ASN A 21 8.81 3.47 16.18
CA ASN A 21 8.24 3.73 17.46
C ASN A 21 6.91 4.44 17.24
N GLU A 22 5.81 3.75 17.57
CA GLU A 22 4.45 4.26 17.38
C GLU A 22 4.17 5.34 18.43
N LEU A 23 3.81 6.53 17.94
CA LEU A 23 3.33 7.59 18.83
C LEU A 23 1.93 7.23 19.33
N VAL A 24 1.76 7.40 20.61
CA VAL A 24 0.47 7.27 21.27
C VAL A 24 0.06 8.58 21.93
N GLU A 25 -1.23 8.80 21.96
CA GLU A 25 -1.89 9.78 22.81
C GLU A 25 -2.44 9.03 24.02
N VAL A 26 -1.92 9.35 25.18
CA VAL A 26 -2.42 8.80 26.46
C VAL A 26 -3.27 9.86 27.13
N GLU A 27 -4.59 9.66 27.17
CA GLU A 27 -5.54 10.46 27.93
C GLU A 27 -5.63 9.89 29.35
N THR A 28 -5.43 10.74 30.36
CA THR A 28 -5.54 10.36 31.77
C THR A 28 -6.90 10.73 32.34
N ASN A 29 -7.29 10.11 33.47
CA ASN A 29 -8.58 10.32 34.12
C ASN A 29 -8.81 11.77 34.60
N ASP A 30 -7.76 12.52 34.82
CA ASP A 30 -7.76 13.95 35.18
C ASP A 30 -7.87 14.89 33.94
N GLY A 31 -7.97 14.31 32.74
CA GLY A 31 -8.14 15.03 31.47
C GLY A 31 -6.83 15.51 30.83
N ASN A 32 -5.66 15.16 31.37
CA ASN A 32 -4.41 15.47 30.73
C ASN A 32 -4.19 14.56 29.51
N ILE A 33 -3.54 15.10 28.48
CA ILE A 33 -3.17 14.40 27.25
C ILE A 33 -1.65 14.42 27.10
N PHE A 34 -1.06 13.23 27.05
CA PHE A 34 0.37 13.05 26.84
C PHE A 34 0.62 12.43 25.47
N LEU A 35 1.51 13.06 24.70
CA LEU A 35 1.94 12.59 23.38
C LEU A 35 3.36 12.05 23.47
N GLY A 36 3.57 10.83 23.07
CA GLY A 36 4.90 10.22 23.08
C GLY A 36 4.90 8.79 22.61
N GLU A 37 6.02 8.16 22.77
CA GLU A 37 6.32 6.81 22.42
C GLU A 37 6.33 5.93 23.67
N ILE A 38 5.58 4.82 23.68
CA ILE A 38 5.66 3.86 24.79
C ILE A 38 7.00 3.14 24.66
N VAL A 39 7.94 3.45 25.56
CA VAL A 39 9.25 2.80 25.61
C VAL A 39 9.25 1.59 26.55
N GLU A 40 8.29 1.54 27.49
CA GLU A 40 8.14 0.42 28.42
C GLU A 40 6.67 0.32 28.87
N GLU A 41 6.14 -0.88 28.86
CA GLU A 41 4.83 -1.23 29.39
C GLU A 41 5.00 -2.26 30.49
N SER A 42 4.40 -1.99 31.66
CA SER A 42 4.44 -2.87 32.81
C SER A 42 3.05 -2.95 33.48
N SER A 43 2.88 -3.89 34.36
CA SER A 43 1.64 -4.00 35.15
C SER A 43 1.36 -2.77 36.03
N SER A 44 2.38 -1.97 36.35
CA SER A 44 2.27 -0.77 37.17
C SER A 44 2.05 0.52 36.36
N GLY A 45 2.34 0.51 35.07
CA GLY A 45 2.19 1.72 34.24
C GLY A 45 2.96 1.70 32.94
N TYR A 46 2.85 2.80 32.23
CA TYR A 46 3.47 3.09 30.96
C TYR A 46 4.59 4.11 31.12
N ARG A 47 5.75 3.86 30.51
CA ARG A 47 6.80 4.88 30.37
C ARG A 47 6.72 5.45 28.96
N LEU A 48 6.35 6.72 28.89
CA LEU A 48 6.16 7.45 27.66
C LEU A 48 7.34 8.40 27.42
N LYS A 49 8.01 8.26 26.28
CA LYS A 49 9.06 9.18 25.84
C LYS A 49 8.43 10.30 25.02
N THR A 50 8.46 11.51 25.52
CA THR A 50 7.94 12.69 24.80
C THR A 50 8.86 13.12 23.65
N GLN A 51 8.39 14.09 22.86
CA GLN A 51 9.11 14.70 21.75
C GLN A 51 10.48 15.28 22.16
N ASP A 52 10.53 15.88 23.32
CA ASP A 52 11.75 16.51 23.86
C ASP A 52 12.68 15.49 24.54
N GLY A 53 12.37 14.19 24.41
CA GLY A 53 13.16 13.11 24.99
C GLY A 53 12.92 12.89 26.49
N ILE A 54 11.95 13.56 27.08
CA ILE A 54 11.59 13.40 28.50
C ILE A 54 10.82 12.09 28.65
N ILE A 55 11.17 11.28 29.64
CA ILE A 55 10.43 10.06 29.97
C ILE A 55 9.45 10.38 31.09
N ILE A 56 8.16 10.20 30.80
CA ILE A 56 7.05 10.35 31.74
C ILE A 56 6.54 8.98 32.12
N SER A 57 6.39 8.73 33.42
CA SER A 57 5.76 7.50 33.92
C SER A 57 4.30 7.78 34.24
N ILE A 58 3.39 7.03 33.61
CA ILE A 58 1.94 7.16 33.78
C ILE A 58 1.42 5.85 34.41
N PRO A 59 0.91 5.87 35.65
CA PRO A 59 0.33 4.70 36.29
C PRO A 59 -0.85 4.15 35.47
N THR A 60 -0.98 2.82 35.38
CA THR A 60 -2.08 2.18 34.61
C THR A 60 -3.46 2.65 35.11
N GLU A 61 -3.64 2.83 36.41
CA GLU A 61 -4.88 3.31 37.02
C GLU A 61 -5.26 4.74 36.65
N SER A 62 -4.28 5.55 36.23
CA SER A 62 -4.50 6.92 35.77
C SER A 62 -4.86 7.02 34.30
N VAL A 63 -4.68 5.95 33.54
CA VAL A 63 -4.94 5.94 32.09
C VAL A 63 -6.43 5.74 31.82
N LYS A 64 -7.04 6.70 31.14
CA LYS A 64 -8.42 6.64 30.67
C LYS A 64 -8.51 5.98 29.29
N LYS A 65 -7.60 6.37 28.38
CA LYS A 65 -7.59 5.89 27.02
C LYS A 65 -6.19 6.03 26.41
N ILE A 66 -5.80 5.05 25.61
CA ILE A 66 -4.62 5.12 24.75
C ILE A 66 -5.10 5.09 23.30
N ASN A 67 -4.80 6.15 22.56
CA ASN A 67 -5.06 6.23 21.13
C ASN A 67 -3.73 6.11 20.38
N MET A 68 -3.66 5.18 19.44
CA MET A 68 -2.55 5.19 18.49
C MET A 68 -2.71 6.39 17.56
N ILE A 69 -1.69 7.22 17.47
CA ILE A 69 -1.71 8.35 16.54
C ILE A 69 -1.04 7.92 15.25
N GLU A 70 -1.70 8.19 14.14
CA GLU A 70 -1.19 7.92 12.79
C GLU A 70 -0.02 8.87 12.39
N THR A 71 0.74 9.34 13.35
CA THR A 71 1.92 10.19 13.15
C THR A 71 3.13 9.55 13.82
N ALA A 72 4.30 9.82 13.32
CA ALA A 72 5.54 9.39 13.97
C ALA A 72 6.53 10.56 14.02
N PHE A 73 7.46 10.51 14.97
CA PHE A 73 8.60 11.42 14.99
C PHE A 73 9.71 10.86 14.11
N VAL A 74 9.99 11.57 13.03
CA VAL A 74 11.10 11.24 12.14
C VAL A 74 12.06 12.41 12.14
N LYS A 75 13.29 12.22 12.62
CA LYS A 75 14.32 13.26 12.69
C LYS A 75 13.83 14.57 13.35
N GLY A 76 13.10 14.46 14.44
CA GLY A 76 12.59 15.62 15.20
C GLY A 76 11.39 16.34 14.57
N GLN A 77 10.77 15.77 13.54
CA GLN A 77 9.57 16.30 12.90
C GLN A 77 8.41 15.31 13.00
N VAL A 78 7.21 15.82 13.23
CA VAL A 78 5.99 15.01 13.20
C VAL A 78 5.62 14.72 11.75
N TRP A 79 5.74 13.47 11.35
CA TRP A 79 5.28 13.01 10.04
C TRP A 79 3.88 12.42 10.16
N ARG A 80 3.01 12.83 9.26
CA ARG A 80 1.69 12.22 9.11
C ARG A 80 1.82 10.79 8.61
N ALA A 81 0.90 9.92 9.00
CA ALA A 81 0.78 8.59 8.41
C ALA A 81 0.69 8.69 6.88
N ASP A 82 1.21 7.69 6.18
CA ASP A 82 0.93 7.54 4.77
C ASP A 82 -0.45 6.86 4.62
N PRO A 83 -1.47 7.60 4.18
CA PRO A 83 -2.79 7.01 4.02
C PRO A 83 -2.85 5.98 2.88
N ASN A 84 -1.81 5.94 2.02
CA ASN A 84 -1.74 5.01 0.89
C ASN A 84 -0.94 3.75 1.21
N LYS A 85 -0.56 3.50 2.47
CA LYS A 85 0.29 2.36 2.87
C LYS A 85 -0.25 0.99 2.42
N SER A 86 -1.56 0.85 2.21
CA SER A 86 -2.21 -0.41 1.82
C SER A 86 -1.97 -0.82 0.37
N MET A 87 -1.44 0.08 -0.46
CA MET A 87 -1.24 -0.13 -1.89
C MET A 87 -0.08 0.73 -2.41
N TYR A 88 0.70 0.21 -3.34
CA TYR A 88 1.72 0.96 -4.06
C TYR A 88 1.11 1.73 -5.25
N LEU A 89 1.50 1.44 -6.47
CA LEU A 89 0.85 2.00 -7.65
C LEU A 89 -0.38 1.18 -8.03
N PHE A 90 -0.21 -0.11 -8.22
CA PHE A 90 -1.29 -1.07 -8.45
C PHE A 90 -1.19 -2.29 -7.53
N ALA A 91 0.03 -2.74 -7.20
CA ALA A 91 0.27 -3.87 -6.33
C ALA A 91 -0.15 -3.58 -4.88
N PRO A 92 -0.72 -4.57 -4.17
CA PRO A 92 -1.07 -4.44 -2.78
C PRO A 92 0.17 -4.52 -1.87
N SER A 93 0.12 -3.83 -0.75
CA SER A 93 0.97 -4.14 0.40
C SER A 93 0.21 -5.02 1.40
N ALA A 94 0.91 -5.56 2.40
CA ALA A 94 0.28 -6.29 3.49
C ALA A 94 -0.33 -5.40 4.59
N PHE A 95 -0.22 -4.08 4.49
CA PHE A 95 -0.92 -3.18 5.40
C PHE A 95 -2.42 -3.20 5.10
N PRO A 96 -3.30 -3.34 6.12
CA PRO A 96 -4.74 -3.20 5.96
C PRO A 96 -5.13 -1.73 5.69
N ILE A 97 -6.33 -1.54 5.16
CA ILE A 97 -7.07 -0.30 5.34
C ILE A 97 -7.69 -0.40 6.73
N GLU A 98 -7.46 0.60 7.57
CA GLU A 98 -7.95 0.61 8.95
C GLU A 98 -9.48 0.63 9.00
N GLU A 99 -10.03 0.17 10.13
CA GLU A 99 -11.47 0.19 10.37
C GLU A 99 -12.04 1.59 10.17
N ASP A 100 -13.21 1.67 9.52
CA ASP A 100 -13.91 2.91 9.19
C ASP A 100 -13.15 3.90 8.28
N LYS A 101 -11.96 3.54 7.79
CA LYS A 101 -11.26 4.33 6.77
C LYS A 101 -11.65 3.87 5.38
N SER A 102 -11.77 4.84 4.50
CA SER A 102 -12.02 4.59 3.08
C SER A 102 -11.34 5.65 2.20
N TYR A 103 -11.11 5.30 0.96
CA TYR A 103 -10.61 6.23 -0.04
C TYR A 103 -11.13 5.89 -1.44
N CYS A 104 -11.29 6.93 -2.25
CA CYS A 104 -11.41 6.81 -3.70
C CYS A 104 -10.03 6.95 -4.32
N ARG A 105 -9.74 6.11 -5.29
CA ARG A 105 -8.50 6.16 -6.06
C ARG A 105 -8.80 6.04 -7.54
N ASP A 106 -8.07 6.79 -8.34
CA ASP A 106 -8.06 6.66 -9.77
C ASP A 106 -6.64 6.35 -10.24
N PHE A 107 -6.45 5.18 -10.85
CA PHE A 107 -5.17 4.75 -11.40
C PHE A 107 -5.11 5.09 -12.88
N CYS A 108 -4.12 5.88 -13.26
CA CYS A 108 -3.88 6.35 -14.63
C CYS A 108 -5.08 7.06 -15.29
N LEU A 109 -5.99 7.63 -14.52
CA LEU A 109 -7.22 8.31 -14.98
C LEU A 109 -8.18 7.40 -15.77
N VAL A 110 -8.03 6.08 -15.62
CA VAL A 110 -8.86 5.08 -16.30
C VAL A 110 -9.43 4.02 -15.35
N PHE A 111 -8.93 3.95 -14.12
CA PHE A 111 -9.40 2.96 -13.15
C PHE A 111 -9.81 3.63 -11.82
N PRO A 112 -10.97 4.32 -11.80
CA PRO A 112 -11.58 4.77 -10.57
C PRO A 112 -12.00 3.59 -9.70
N SER A 113 -11.67 3.65 -8.40
CA SER A 113 -12.02 2.62 -7.42
C SER A 113 -12.35 3.22 -6.07
N TYR A 114 -13.23 2.56 -5.34
CA TYR A 114 -13.55 2.80 -3.94
C TYR A 114 -12.96 1.68 -3.09
N ASN A 115 -12.28 2.06 -2.03
CA ASN A 115 -11.56 1.15 -1.14
C ASN A 115 -11.99 1.40 0.30
N ARG A 116 -12.27 0.33 1.07
CA ARG A 116 -12.71 0.44 2.46
C ARG A 116 -12.16 -0.68 3.33
N GLY A 117 -11.81 -0.33 4.59
CA GLY A 117 -11.46 -1.26 5.64
C GLY A 117 -12.67 -1.75 6.43
N PHE A 118 -12.61 -3.02 6.85
CA PHE A 118 -13.61 -3.67 7.72
C PHE A 118 -12.87 -4.41 8.83
N GLY A 119 -13.07 -3.95 10.06
CA GLY A 119 -12.21 -4.34 11.16
C GLY A 119 -10.74 -3.96 10.88
N ASN A 120 -9.83 -4.58 11.59
CA ASN A 120 -8.40 -4.25 11.49
C ASN A 120 -7.64 -5.05 10.42
N ASN A 121 -8.33 -5.97 9.72
CA ASN A 121 -7.66 -6.98 8.90
C ASN A 121 -8.21 -7.11 7.48
N PHE A 122 -9.46 -6.75 7.24
CA PHE A 122 -10.09 -6.97 5.95
C PHE A 122 -10.28 -5.67 5.18
N SER A 123 -9.95 -5.69 3.90
CA SER A 123 -10.06 -4.54 2.99
C SER A 123 -10.78 -4.97 1.71
N LEU A 124 -11.73 -4.17 1.26
CA LEU A 124 -12.44 -4.36 0.00
C LEU A 124 -12.15 -3.20 -0.96
N GLN A 125 -12.11 -3.54 -2.24
CA GLN A 125 -12.04 -2.60 -3.35
C GLN A 125 -13.12 -2.93 -4.37
N ALA A 126 -13.80 -1.89 -4.84
CA ALA A 126 -14.69 -1.95 -6.00
C ALA A 126 -14.29 -0.83 -6.97
N GLY A 127 -14.20 -1.13 -8.25
CA GLY A 127 -13.80 -0.16 -9.27
C GLY A 127 -14.25 -0.58 -10.66
N ALA A 128 -13.91 0.23 -11.64
CA ALA A 128 -14.26 -0.01 -13.03
C ALA A 128 -13.17 0.55 -13.95
N PHE A 129 -12.94 -0.11 -15.10
CA PHE A 129 -12.10 0.47 -16.15
C PHE A 129 -12.94 1.35 -17.08
N VAL A 130 -12.68 2.64 -17.08
CA VAL A 130 -13.45 3.63 -17.84
C VAL A 130 -12.52 4.33 -18.83
N PHE A 131 -12.76 4.14 -20.12
CA PHE A 131 -12.03 4.81 -21.16
C PHE A 131 -12.93 5.85 -21.87
N PRO A 132 -12.41 7.00 -22.28
CA PRO A 132 -13.17 7.98 -23.04
C PRO A 132 -13.82 7.36 -24.27
N GLY A 133 -15.16 7.50 -24.39
CA GLY A 133 -15.94 6.95 -25.51
C GLY A 133 -16.38 5.48 -25.34
N MET A 134 -16.03 4.81 -24.24
CA MET A 134 -16.52 3.47 -23.94
C MET A 134 -17.99 3.50 -23.54
N PRO A 135 -18.87 2.70 -24.16
CA PRO A 135 -20.26 2.53 -23.75
C PRO A 135 -20.34 1.99 -22.31
N LEU A 136 -21.30 2.46 -21.50
CA LEU A 136 -21.44 2.10 -20.10
C LEU A 136 -21.75 0.62 -19.86
N ASP A 137 -22.40 -0.02 -20.79
CA ASP A 137 -22.73 -1.46 -20.82
C ASP A 137 -21.52 -2.36 -21.09
N LEU A 138 -20.41 -1.78 -21.58
CA LEU A 138 -19.15 -2.49 -21.83
C LEU A 138 -18.07 -2.20 -20.77
N VAL A 139 -18.41 -1.46 -19.72
CA VAL A 139 -17.44 -1.08 -18.67
C VAL A 139 -17.05 -2.28 -17.79
N PRO A 140 -15.78 -2.71 -17.77
CA PRO A 140 -15.33 -3.78 -16.90
C PRO A 140 -15.39 -3.39 -15.44
N ILE A 141 -15.97 -4.24 -14.60
CA ILE A 141 -16.09 -4.05 -13.16
C ILE A 141 -15.03 -4.87 -12.43
N VAL A 142 -14.36 -4.25 -11.49
CA VAL A 142 -13.32 -4.88 -10.66
C VAL A 142 -13.78 -4.98 -9.22
N LEU A 143 -13.65 -6.17 -8.64
CA LEU A 143 -13.84 -6.43 -7.22
C LEU A 143 -12.58 -7.06 -6.65
N SER A 144 -12.13 -6.60 -5.50
CA SER A 144 -10.98 -7.18 -4.81
C SER A 144 -11.21 -7.23 -3.32
N GLY A 145 -10.77 -8.33 -2.70
CA GLY A 145 -10.74 -8.51 -1.25
C GLY A 145 -9.35 -8.89 -0.79
N LYS A 146 -8.89 -8.28 0.30
CA LYS A 146 -7.58 -8.54 0.92
C LYS A 146 -7.75 -8.75 2.42
N PHE A 147 -7.15 -9.82 2.93
CA PHE A 147 -7.02 -10.10 4.36
C PHE A 147 -5.57 -9.93 4.78
N SER A 148 -5.32 -9.03 5.73
CA SER A 148 -4.01 -8.75 6.31
C SER A 148 -3.86 -9.50 7.62
N PHE A 149 -2.83 -10.34 7.73
CA PHE A 149 -2.56 -11.09 8.95
C PHE A 149 -1.89 -10.20 10.01
N PRO A 150 -1.99 -10.54 11.29
CA PRO A 150 -1.19 -9.90 12.32
C PRO A 150 0.30 -9.92 11.98
N LYS A 151 1.04 -8.88 12.39
CA LYS A 151 2.48 -8.80 12.15
C LYS A 151 3.22 -9.99 12.77
N VAL A 152 4.05 -10.66 12.00
CA VAL A 152 4.85 -11.79 12.45
C VAL A 152 6.34 -11.42 12.35
N GLY A 153 6.97 -11.16 13.49
CA GLY A 153 8.37 -10.72 13.53
C GLY A 153 8.57 -9.40 12.77
N PHE A 154 9.43 -9.40 11.76
CA PHE A 154 9.77 -8.25 10.93
C PHE A 154 8.91 -8.12 9.65
N ALA A 155 8.03 -9.09 9.38
CA ALA A 155 7.20 -9.15 8.19
C ALA A 155 5.71 -8.99 8.51
N ARG A 156 4.98 -8.36 7.60
CA ARG A 156 3.51 -8.40 7.53
C ARG A 156 3.13 -9.27 6.34
N LEU A 157 2.10 -10.08 6.50
CA LEU A 157 1.58 -10.93 5.44
C LEU A 157 0.14 -10.55 5.12
N ALA A 158 -0.24 -10.69 3.87
CA ALA A 158 -1.64 -10.61 3.46
C ALA A 158 -1.91 -11.58 2.32
N SER A 159 -3.17 -11.96 2.18
CA SER A 159 -3.67 -12.69 1.02
C SER A 159 -4.91 -12.02 0.46
N GLY A 160 -5.19 -12.24 -0.80
CA GLY A 160 -6.37 -11.64 -1.41
C GLY A 160 -6.71 -12.24 -2.76
N ILE A 161 -7.80 -11.71 -3.30
CA ILE A 161 -8.32 -12.07 -4.62
C ILE A 161 -8.77 -10.80 -5.32
N MET A 162 -8.53 -10.71 -6.61
CA MET A 162 -9.08 -9.71 -7.51
C MET A 162 -9.78 -10.39 -8.67
N TYR A 163 -10.94 -9.88 -9.03
CA TYR A 163 -11.74 -10.35 -10.15
C TYR A 163 -12.20 -9.16 -10.99
N VAL A 164 -12.06 -9.29 -12.30
CA VAL A 164 -12.55 -8.35 -13.31
C VAL A 164 -13.62 -9.05 -14.12
N SER A 165 -14.81 -8.48 -14.16
CA SER A 165 -15.90 -8.94 -15.01
C SER A 165 -15.95 -8.08 -16.27
N PHE A 166 -15.87 -8.69 -17.42
CA PHE A 166 -16.03 -8.03 -18.72
C PHE A 166 -17.44 -8.29 -19.22
N PRO A 167 -18.29 -7.26 -19.33
CA PRO A 167 -19.61 -7.41 -19.92
C PRO A 167 -19.46 -7.76 -21.40
N ALA A 168 -20.25 -8.72 -21.88
CA ALA A 168 -20.35 -9.12 -23.28
C ALA A 168 -21.80 -9.49 -23.59
N GLU A 169 -22.25 -9.25 -24.81
CA GLU A 169 -23.66 -9.45 -25.19
C GLU A 169 -24.06 -10.92 -25.11
N ASP A 170 -23.19 -11.86 -25.50
CA ASP A 170 -23.52 -13.28 -25.60
C ASP A 170 -22.82 -14.18 -24.56
N ASN A 171 -21.64 -13.82 -24.07
CA ASN A 171 -20.85 -14.65 -23.14
C ASN A 171 -20.21 -13.84 -22.05
N SER A 172 -20.36 -14.23 -20.79
CA SER A 172 -19.69 -13.56 -19.68
C SER A 172 -18.22 -13.99 -19.58
N PHE A 173 -17.32 -13.06 -19.83
CA PHE A 173 -15.89 -13.25 -19.61
C PHE A 173 -15.45 -12.61 -18.29
N GLY A 174 -14.59 -13.28 -17.59
CA GLY A 174 -13.97 -12.71 -16.39
C GLY A 174 -12.54 -13.18 -16.21
N ALA A 175 -11.74 -12.36 -15.58
CA ALA A 175 -10.36 -12.69 -15.26
C ALA A 175 -9.98 -12.16 -13.88
N GLY A 176 -8.95 -12.71 -13.30
CA GLY A 176 -8.46 -12.21 -12.02
C GLY A 176 -7.22 -12.93 -11.57
N PHE A 177 -6.83 -12.66 -10.34
CA PHE A 177 -5.74 -13.37 -9.68
C PHE A 177 -5.98 -13.47 -8.17
N THR A 178 -5.56 -14.58 -7.60
CA THR A 178 -5.36 -14.75 -6.17
C THR A 178 -3.93 -14.41 -5.84
N PHE A 179 -3.67 -13.80 -4.68
CA PHE A 179 -2.32 -13.39 -4.31
C PHE A 179 -2.01 -13.58 -2.84
N GLY A 180 -0.72 -13.76 -2.56
CA GLY A 180 -0.12 -13.58 -1.26
C GLY A 180 0.94 -12.50 -1.34
N THR A 181 0.99 -11.60 -0.37
CA THR A 181 2.02 -10.56 -0.29
C THR A 181 2.71 -10.55 1.05
N ALA A 182 4.02 -10.39 1.04
CA ALA A 182 4.86 -10.17 2.21
C ALA A 182 5.44 -8.76 2.15
N THR A 183 5.20 -7.96 3.20
CA THR A 183 5.70 -6.59 3.32
C THR A 183 6.69 -6.48 4.46
N PHE A 184 7.84 -5.90 4.17
CA PHE A 184 8.95 -5.66 5.08
C PHE A 184 9.15 -4.17 5.26
N GLY A 185 9.45 -3.74 6.49
CA GLY A 185 9.63 -2.33 6.84
C GLY A 185 8.47 -1.77 7.66
N ASP A 186 8.40 -0.45 7.69
CA ASP A 186 7.43 0.33 8.46
C ASP A 186 6.40 1.02 7.53
N ARG A 187 5.50 1.82 8.12
CA ARG A 187 4.47 2.56 7.36
C ARG A 187 5.02 3.66 6.44
N PHE A 188 6.28 4.07 6.62
CA PHE A 188 6.92 5.12 5.84
C PHE A 188 7.87 4.57 4.77
N THR A 189 8.56 3.48 5.12
CA THR A 189 9.53 2.85 4.21
C THR A 189 9.31 1.35 4.24
N HIS A 190 8.77 0.82 3.16
CA HIS A 190 8.47 -0.59 3.06
C HIS A 190 8.64 -1.11 1.64
N PHE A 191 8.90 -2.40 1.58
CA PHE A 191 9.04 -3.17 0.36
C PHE A 191 8.14 -4.39 0.44
N SER A 192 7.53 -4.78 -0.68
CA SER A 192 6.70 -5.98 -0.77
C SER A 192 7.12 -6.88 -1.91
N ALA A 193 7.01 -8.18 -1.65
CA ALA A 193 7.02 -9.21 -2.67
C ALA A 193 5.62 -9.84 -2.69
N THR A 194 4.99 -9.84 -3.85
CA THR A 194 3.65 -10.38 -4.08
C THR A 194 3.75 -11.52 -5.08
N LEU A 195 3.18 -12.66 -4.75
CA LEU A 195 3.06 -13.83 -5.62
C LEU A 195 1.59 -14.10 -5.85
N GLY A 196 1.19 -14.26 -7.12
CA GLY A 196 -0.20 -14.47 -7.47
C GLY A 196 -0.38 -15.47 -8.60
N TRP A 197 -1.55 -16.10 -8.66
CA TRP A 197 -1.97 -16.98 -9.73
C TRP A 197 -3.16 -16.37 -10.45
N GLY A 198 -3.00 -16.17 -11.75
CA GLY A 198 -4.05 -15.72 -12.64
C GLY A 198 -5.10 -16.81 -12.88
N TYR A 199 -6.33 -16.39 -13.09
CA TYR A 199 -7.40 -17.26 -13.57
C TYR A 199 -8.29 -16.49 -14.55
N VAL A 200 -8.89 -17.23 -15.47
CA VAL A 200 -9.89 -16.71 -16.41
C VAL A 200 -11.16 -17.57 -16.33
N ARG A 201 -12.29 -16.94 -16.60
CA ARG A 201 -13.59 -17.59 -16.69
C ARG A 201 -14.22 -17.27 -18.04
N ASN A 202 -14.51 -18.30 -18.79
CA ASN A 202 -15.31 -18.25 -20.01
C ASN A 202 -16.61 -18.99 -19.72
N ASP A 203 -17.74 -18.31 -19.66
CA ASP A 203 -19.04 -18.85 -19.25
C ASP A 203 -18.97 -19.58 -17.90
N LEU A 204 -18.98 -20.92 -17.92
CA LEU A 204 -18.89 -21.78 -16.73
C LEU A 204 -17.52 -22.43 -16.55
N ASP A 205 -16.63 -22.31 -17.54
CA ASP A 205 -15.31 -22.93 -17.48
C ASP A 205 -14.29 -22.01 -16.84
N TRP A 206 -13.48 -22.59 -15.95
CA TRP A 206 -12.42 -21.91 -15.25
C TRP A 206 -11.07 -22.47 -15.64
N GLU A 207 -10.17 -21.59 -16.03
CA GLU A 207 -8.78 -21.93 -16.31
C GLU A 207 -7.87 -21.16 -15.35
N VAL A 208 -6.90 -21.85 -14.78
CA VAL A 208 -5.90 -21.28 -13.86
C VAL A 208 -4.56 -21.28 -14.56
N ALA A 209 -3.82 -20.17 -14.43
CA ALA A 209 -2.50 -20.06 -15.02
C ALA A 209 -1.53 -21.11 -14.43
N GLU A 210 -0.75 -21.75 -15.28
CA GLU A 210 0.23 -22.77 -14.87
C GLU A 210 1.35 -22.19 -13.98
N LYS A 211 1.70 -20.94 -14.18
CA LYS A 211 2.81 -20.26 -13.50
C LYS A 211 2.34 -19.01 -12.79
N PRO A 212 2.93 -18.71 -11.62
CA PRO A 212 2.57 -17.51 -10.87
C PRO A 212 3.10 -16.23 -11.52
N ILE A 213 2.47 -15.12 -11.17
CA ILE A 213 2.94 -13.76 -11.40
C ILE A 213 3.68 -13.30 -10.15
N LEU A 214 4.85 -12.70 -10.31
CA LEU A 214 5.59 -12.05 -9.22
C LEU A 214 5.50 -10.53 -9.40
N ALA A 215 5.22 -9.81 -8.31
CA ALA A 215 5.37 -8.35 -8.26
C ALA A 215 6.31 -7.94 -7.11
N LEU A 216 7.19 -7.01 -7.40
CA LEU A 216 8.08 -6.38 -6.44
C LEU A 216 7.73 -4.90 -6.34
N SER A 217 7.51 -4.40 -5.14
CA SER A 217 7.06 -3.02 -4.96
C SER A 217 7.73 -2.39 -3.76
N GLY A 218 7.97 -1.09 -3.83
CA GLY A 218 8.61 -0.34 -2.75
C GLY A 218 8.04 1.06 -2.61
N ASN A 219 7.96 1.53 -1.37
CA ASN A 219 7.64 2.89 -1.01
C ASN A 219 8.69 3.42 -0.06
N LYS A 220 9.28 4.56 -0.37
CA LYS A 220 10.23 5.24 0.50
C LYS A 220 9.79 6.69 0.71
N ARG A 221 9.40 7.01 1.92
CA ARG A 221 9.05 8.36 2.30
C ARG A 221 10.32 9.19 2.52
N ILE A 222 10.40 10.32 1.84
CA ILE A 222 11.55 11.22 1.86
C ILE A 222 11.30 12.40 2.79
N SER A 223 10.05 12.87 2.85
CA SER A 223 9.62 13.96 3.73
C SER A 223 8.17 13.76 4.20
N ASN A 224 7.66 14.65 5.04
CA ASN A 224 6.27 14.60 5.51
C ASN A 224 5.22 14.65 4.38
N SER A 225 5.56 15.13 3.21
CA SER A 225 4.63 15.29 2.07
C SER A 225 5.11 14.65 0.78
N PHE A 226 6.21 13.90 0.81
CA PHE A 226 6.80 13.33 -0.39
C PHE A 226 7.35 11.92 -0.18
N ALA A 227 7.02 11.03 -1.09
CA ALA A 227 7.56 9.68 -1.15
C ALA A 227 7.95 9.31 -2.60
N VAL A 228 8.81 8.33 -2.75
CA VAL A 228 9.09 7.66 -4.02
C VAL A 228 8.47 6.26 -3.95
N VAL A 229 7.73 5.89 -4.98
CA VAL A 229 7.10 4.59 -5.12
C VAL A 229 7.61 3.93 -6.38
N ALA A 230 7.98 2.66 -6.28
CA ALA A 230 8.39 1.85 -7.43
C ALA A 230 7.64 0.53 -7.43
N GLU A 231 7.34 0.02 -8.62
CA GLU A 231 6.60 -1.22 -8.80
C GLU A 231 7.04 -1.92 -10.08
N TYR A 232 7.26 -3.23 -9.99
CA TYR A 232 7.73 -4.06 -11.07
C TYR A 232 6.98 -5.38 -11.09
N TRP A 233 6.38 -5.73 -12.23
CA TRP A 233 5.62 -6.94 -12.44
C TRP A 233 6.36 -7.89 -13.36
N LEU A 234 6.41 -9.16 -12.96
CA LEU A 234 7.04 -10.26 -13.67
C LEU A 234 5.97 -11.31 -13.99
N PRO A 235 5.22 -11.16 -15.10
CA PRO A 235 4.30 -12.19 -15.56
C PRO A 235 5.06 -13.43 -16.02
N PRO A 236 4.43 -14.61 -16.00
CA PRO A 236 5.07 -15.84 -16.45
C PRO A 236 5.35 -15.80 -17.97
N GLY A 237 6.41 -16.47 -18.39
CA GLY A 237 6.75 -16.63 -19.81
C GLY A 237 7.53 -15.50 -20.45
N VAL A 238 7.94 -14.49 -19.68
CA VAL A 238 8.82 -13.42 -20.15
C VAL A 238 10.26 -13.94 -20.16
N GLU A 239 10.91 -13.93 -21.34
CA GLU A 239 12.27 -14.43 -21.50
C GLU A 239 13.31 -13.44 -20.95
N ASP A 240 13.15 -12.15 -21.24
CA ASP A 240 14.01 -11.09 -20.69
C ASP A 240 13.21 -10.14 -19.77
N PRO A 241 13.40 -10.24 -18.43
CA PRO A 241 12.74 -9.33 -17.50
C PRO A 241 13.01 -7.84 -17.77
N SER A 242 14.12 -7.48 -18.47
CA SER A 242 14.42 -6.08 -18.77
C SER A 242 13.50 -5.44 -19.82
N ASP A 243 12.72 -6.23 -20.54
CA ASP A 243 11.72 -5.74 -21.50
C ASP A 243 10.43 -5.29 -20.82
N LEU A 244 10.24 -5.70 -19.56
CA LEU A 244 9.07 -5.31 -18.80
C LEU A 244 9.17 -3.90 -18.21
N PRO A 245 8.06 -3.16 -18.15
CA PRO A 245 8.09 -1.82 -17.62
C PRO A 245 8.28 -1.80 -16.10
N LEU A 246 9.23 -0.99 -15.64
CA LEU A 246 9.38 -0.56 -14.26
C LEU A 246 8.55 0.71 -14.06
N ALA A 247 7.57 0.69 -13.20
CA ALA A 247 6.82 1.88 -12.81
C ALA A 247 7.54 2.60 -11.67
N ILE A 248 7.79 3.90 -11.83
CA ILE A 248 8.38 4.76 -10.78
C ILE A 248 7.55 6.04 -10.71
N SER A 249 7.22 6.46 -9.50
CA SER A 249 6.49 7.71 -9.26
C SER A 249 7.00 8.49 -8.06
N ALA A 250 6.81 9.79 -8.14
CA ALA A 250 6.85 10.75 -7.06
C ALA A 250 5.43 10.83 -6.46
N ARG A 251 5.27 10.46 -5.19
CA ARG A 251 4.01 10.57 -4.46
C ARG A 251 3.98 11.82 -3.62
N PHE A 252 3.07 12.74 -3.92
CA PHE A 252 2.80 13.93 -3.14
C PHE A 252 1.65 13.65 -2.17
N ILE A 253 1.91 13.81 -0.86
CA ILE A 253 1.01 13.40 0.21
C ILE A 253 0.48 14.62 0.94
N GLY A 254 -0.80 14.91 0.78
CA GLY A 254 -1.54 15.91 1.52
C GLY A 254 -2.30 15.32 2.71
N ARG A 255 -3.20 16.11 3.31
CA ARG A 255 -4.04 15.65 4.44
C ARG A 255 -5.09 14.62 4.03
N ARG A 256 -5.68 14.78 2.85
CA ARG A 256 -6.74 13.90 2.31
C ARG A 256 -6.48 13.47 0.87
N ILE A 257 -5.54 14.12 0.21
CA ILE A 257 -5.25 13.90 -1.20
C ILE A 257 -3.82 13.41 -1.31
N ALA A 258 -3.61 12.37 -2.11
CA ALA A 258 -2.30 12.00 -2.59
C ALA A 258 -2.33 11.92 -4.13
N VAL A 259 -1.23 12.34 -4.73
CA VAL A 259 -1.06 12.32 -6.19
C VAL A 259 0.26 11.64 -6.50
N ASP A 260 0.22 10.60 -7.31
CA ASP A 260 1.42 9.97 -7.86
C ASP A 260 1.65 10.52 -9.27
N VAL A 261 2.85 11.00 -9.54
CA VAL A 261 3.27 11.46 -10.88
C VAL A 261 4.56 10.73 -11.24
N GLY A 262 4.56 10.04 -12.35
CA GLY A 262 5.69 9.22 -12.75
C GLY A 262 5.56 8.66 -14.15
N GLY A 263 6.16 7.50 -14.37
CA GLY A 263 6.09 6.82 -15.66
C GLY A 263 6.45 5.35 -15.56
N PHE A 264 6.13 4.67 -16.66
CA PHE A 264 6.58 3.31 -16.92
C PHE A 264 7.82 3.37 -17.82
N PHE A 265 8.87 2.69 -17.42
CA PHE A 265 10.16 2.68 -18.06
C PHE A 265 10.50 1.27 -18.49
N SER A 266 10.72 1.03 -19.77
CA SER A 266 11.28 -0.22 -20.30
C SER A 266 12.40 0.06 -21.25
N LYS A 267 13.16 -0.97 -21.59
CA LYS A 267 14.29 -0.91 -22.53
C LYS A 267 13.84 -0.48 -23.93
N ASP A 268 12.63 -0.86 -24.33
CA ASP A 268 12.11 -0.62 -25.69
C ASP A 268 11.48 0.76 -25.87
N MET A 269 11.35 1.55 -24.80
CA MET A 269 10.70 2.88 -24.84
C MET A 269 11.64 4.01 -25.23
N GLU A 270 12.65 3.81 -26.03
CA GLU A 270 13.56 4.85 -26.61
C GLU A 270 13.69 6.16 -25.78
N GLY A 271 13.62 6.05 -24.43
CA GLY A 271 13.81 7.17 -23.50
C GLY A 271 12.56 8.00 -23.16
N ILE A 272 11.40 7.76 -23.75
CA ILE A 272 10.15 8.45 -23.39
C ILE A 272 9.26 7.52 -22.56
N PRO A 273 9.14 7.73 -21.22
CA PRO A 273 8.30 6.89 -20.40
C PRO A 273 6.81 7.13 -20.71
N LEU A 274 5.99 6.06 -20.66
CA LEU A 274 4.55 6.23 -20.63
C LEU A 274 4.16 6.93 -19.32
N PRO A 275 3.36 8.01 -19.36
CA PRO A 275 3.02 8.76 -18.17
C PRO A 275 2.15 7.95 -17.21
N LEU A 276 2.43 8.10 -15.92
CA LEU A 276 1.66 7.53 -14.83
C LEU A 276 1.18 8.67 -13.94
N ILE A 277 -0.14 8.79 -13.78
CA ILE A 277 -0.77 9.75 -12.89
C ILE A 277 -1.86 9.04 -12.11
N ASN A 278 -1.69 8.97 -10.79
CA ASN A 278 -2.74 8.44 -9.91
C ASN A 278 -3.24 9.54 -8.98
N PHE A 279 -4.50 9.49 -8.68
CA PHE A 279 -5.14 10.39 -7.72
C PHE A 279 -5.81 9.57 -6.63
N THR A 280 -5.60 9.94 -5.36
CA THR A 280 -6.24 9.29 -4.21
C THR A 280 -6.85 10.34 -3.30
N TYR A 281 -8.13 10.15 -2.93
CA TYR A 281 -8.87 10.99 -2.01
C TYR A 281 -9.33 10.18 -0.81
N HIS A 282 -8.81 10.48 0.39
CA HIS A 282 -9.16 9.83 1.64
C HIS A 282 -10.40 10.46 2.27
N MET A 283 -11.39 9.62 2.53
CA MET A 283 -12.61 10.00 3.25
C MET A 283 -12.37 9.87 4.77
N LYS A 284 -13.16 10.62 5.53
CA LYS A 284 -13.15 10.53 7.00
C LYS A 284 -13.98 9.35 7.45
#